data_9edc29ab5354177be4ee6dafa9681153
#
_entry.id   9edc29ab5354177be4ee6dafa9681153
#
_cell.length_a   1.000
_cell.length_b   1.000
_cell.length_c   1.000
_cell.angle_alpha   90.00
_cell.angle_beta   90.00
_cell.angle_gamma   90.00
#
_symmetry.space_group_name_H-M   'P 1'
#
loop_
_entity.id
_entity.type
_entity.pdbx_description
1 polymer ?
#
loop_
_entity_poly.entity_id
_entity_poly.type
_entity_poly.pdbx_seq_one_letter_code
_entity_poly.pdbx_strand_id
1 'polypeptide(L)'
;MTTPAPASSLTLTRPDDWHLHLRDGPAMADVLAHSAAQFARAIVMPNLKPPVTTTALALAYRQRILAARPQGSDFEPLMTLYLTDKPPPDEIARAQGAGIVALKLYPAGATTNSDAGVSDIRKTYPTLEAMQRAGLPLLVHGEVTDPAIDLFDREAVFIDRVMIPLRR
;
A
#
# COMPACT_ATOMS: atom_id res chain seq x y z
N MET A 1 -1.85 -41.15 32.97
CA MET A 1 -1.60 -40.38 31.73
C MET A 1 -1.39 -38.95 32.14
N THR A 2 -0.12 -38.46 32.06
CA THR A 2 0.21 -37.07 32.39
C THR A 2 -0.08 -36.23 31.15
N THR A 3 -1.00 -35.29 31.27
CA THR A 3 -1.24 -34.27 30.24
C THR A 3 0.04 -33.45 30.05
N PRO A 4 0.60 -33.34 28.83
CA PRO A 4 1.77 -32.49 28.63
C PRO A 4 1.44 -31.06 29.04
N ALA A 5 2.37 -30.40 29.77
CA ALA A 5 2.23 -28.99 30.10
C ALA A 5 2.10 -28.18 28.80
N PRO A 6 1.23 -27.14 28.78
CA PRO A 6 1.13 -26.29 27.60
C PRO A 6 2.49 -25.66 27.29
N ALA A 7 2.86 -25.62 26.01
CA ALA A 7 4.09 -24.98 25.59
C ALA A 7 4.11 -23.52 26.05
N SER A 8 5.16 -23.12 26.79
CA SER A 8 5.30 -21.76 27.32
C SER A 8 5.80 -20.73 26.29
N SER A 9 6.19 -21.19 25.09
CA SER A 9 6.69 -20.34 24.01
C SER A 9 6.33 -20.92 22.64
N LEU A 10 6.16 -20.03 21.67
CA LEU A 10 5.96 -20.35 20.26
C LEU A 10 7.02 -19.62 19.44
N THR A 11 7.76 -20.35 18.60
CA THR A 11 8.72 -19.75 17.67
C THR A 11 8.09 -19.68 16.29
N LEU A 12 8.06 -18.46 15.72
CA LEU A 12 7.52 -18.18 14.40
C LEU A 12 8.61 -17.55 13.52
N THR A 13 8.51 -17.74 12.20
CA THR A 13 9.20 -16.88 11.26
C THR A 13 8.71 -15.45 11.47
N ARG A 14 9.63 -14.47 11.49
CA ARG A 14 9.26 -13.06 11.64
C ARG A 14 8.31 -12.66 10.52
N PRO A 15 7.09 -12.18 10.84
CA PRO A 15 6.07 -11.89 9.83
C PRO A 15 6.40 -10.62 9.04
N ASP A 16 5.71 -10.46 7.90
CA ASP A 16 5.65 -9.22 7.14
C ASP A 16 4.30 -8.54 7.35
N ASP A 17 4.26 -7.21 7.27
CA ASP A 17 3.03 -6.42 7.26
C ASP A 17 2.74 -5.96 5.83
N TRP A 18 1.62 -6.41 5.26
CA TRP A 18 1.25 -6.10 3.88
C TRP A 18 0.44 -4.81 3.72
N HIS A 19 0.21 -4.02 4.80
CA HIS A 19 -0.59 -2.79 4.73
C HIS A 19 -0.27 -1.80 5.86
N LEU A 20 0.88 -1.13 5.80
CA LEU A 20 1.34 -0.24 6.86
C LEU A 20 1.20 1.24 6.50
N HIS A 21 0.55 2.01 7.37
CA HIS A 21 0.51 3.48 7.31
C HIS A 21 1.47 4.10 8.33
N LEU A 22 2.66 4.47 7.89
CA LEU A 22 3.65 5.16 8.76
C LEU A 22 3.42 6.67 8.86
N ARG A 23 2.69 7.25 7.89
CA ARG A 23 2.59 8.71 7.74
C ARG A 23 3.98 9.33 7.44
N ASP A 24 4.18 10.59 7.80
CA ASP A 24 5.44 11.30 7.61
C ASP A 24 5.64 12.29 8.77
N GLY A 25 6.81 12.93 8.84
CA GLY A 25 7.12 13.91 9.86
C GLY A 25 7.46 13.31 11.23
N PRO A 26 7.35 14.10 12.33
CA PRO A 26 7.87 13.71 13.65
C PRO A 26 7.27 12.42 14.22
N ALA A 27 5.98 12.18 14.03
CA ALA A 27 5.29 10.98 14.55
C ALA A 27 5.74 9.67 13.89
N MET A 28 6.39 9.75 12.70
CA MET A 28 6.80 8.54 11.97
C MET A 28 7.78 7.68 12.76
N ALA A 29 8.72 8.30 13.48
CA ALA A 29 9.74 7.56 14.26
C ALA A 29 9.11 6.73 15.37
N ASP A 30 8.11 7.27 16.07
CA ASP A 30 7.41 6.57 17.14
C ASP A 30 6.61 5.39 16.58
N VAL A 31 5.85 5.60 15.52
CA VAL A 31 5.06 4.54 14.87
C VAL A 31 5.96 3.45 14.28
N LEU A 32 7.05 3.85 13.61
CA LEU A 32 8.00 2.94 12.97
C LEU A 32 8.65 1.98 13.99
N ALA A 33 8.98 2.46 15.19
CA ALA A 33 9.60 1.64 16.20
C ALA A 33 8.75 0.41 16.59
N HIS A 34 7.43 0.58 16.67
CA HIS A 34 6.50 -0.52 16.97
C HIS A 34 6.41 -1.54 15.82
N SER A 35 6.33 -1.07 14.59
CA SER A 35 6.29 -1.95 13.41
C SER A 35 7.62 -2.69 13.24
N ALA A 36 8.75 -1.98 13.36
CA ALA A 36 10.08 -2.55 13.21
C ALA A 36 10.44 -3.58 14.30
N ALA A 37 9.80 -3.53 15.46
CA ALA A 37 9.98 -4.52 16.52
C ALA A 37 9.30 -5.87 16.19
N GLN A 38 8.23 -5.86 15.39
CA GLN A 38 7.40 -7.03 15.14
C GLN A 38 7.60 -7.63 13.74
N PHE A 39 7.74 -6.78 12.72
CA PHE A 39 7.76 -7.19 11.32
C PHE A 39 9.17 -7.14 10.71
N ALA A 40 9.48 -8.08 9.81
CA ALA A 40 10.70 -8.04 9.04
C ALA A 40 10.61 -6.99 7.92
N ARG A 41 9.46 -6.96 7.23
CA ARG A 41 9.18 -6.05 6.12
C ARG A 41 7.76 -5.52 6.24
N ALA A 42 7.51 -4.37 5.61
CA ALA A 42 6.14 -3.89 5.47
C ALA A 42 5.92 -3.19 4.12
N ILE A 43 4.74 -3.41 3.52
CA ILE A 43 4.29 -2.62 2.38
C ILE A 43 3.76 -1.29 2.90
N VAL A 44 4.48 -0.21 2.60
CA VAL A 44 4.18 1.13 3.08
C VAL A 44 3.19 1.81 2.15
N MET A 45 2.09 2.27 2.72
CA MET A 45 1.01 2.93 1.98
C MET A 45 1.39 4.36 1.58
N PRO A 46 1.06 4.77 0.34
CA PRO A 46 1.55 6.00 -0.27
C PRO A 46 0.66 7.23 -0.03
N ASN A 47 -0.42 7.13 0.76
CA ASN A 47 -1.41 8.20 0.95
C ASN A 47 -0.97 9.26 1.98
N LEU A 48 0.12 9.93 1.66
CA LEU A 48 0.60 11.11 2.36
C LEU A 48 -0.10 12.41 1.85
N LYS A 49 0.30 13.55 2.38
CA LYS A 49 -0.02 14.90 1.85
C LYS A 49 1.27 15.67 1.61
N PRO A 50 1.68 15.87 0.34
CA PRO A 50 1.11 15.32 -0.90
C PRO A 50 1.29 13.80 -1.04
N PRO A 51 0.47 13.12 -1.87
CA PRO A 51 0.57 11.67 -2.06
C PRO A 51 1.86 11.28 -2.81
N VAL A 52 2.32 10.05 -2.57
CA VAL A 52 3.54 9.51 -3.20
C VAL A 52 3.19 8.96 -4.58
N THR A 53 3.20 9.80 -5.60
CA THR A 53 2.73 9.47 -6.95
C THR A 53 3.84 9.09 -7.92
N THR A 54 5.12 9.29 -7.56
CA THR A 54 6.26 9.01 -8.42
C THR A 54 7.34 8.19 -7.71
N THR A 55 8.16 7.51 -8.50
CA THR A 55 9.33 6.76 -8.01
C THR A 55 10.27 7.64 -7.18
N ALA A 56 10.54 8.85 -7.64
CA ALA A 56 11.40 9.79 -6.90
C ALA A 56 10.84 10.12 -5.51
N LEU A 57 9.53 10.37 -5.40
CA LEU A 57 8.87 10.62 -4.12
C LEU A 57 8.89 9.38 -3.22
N ALA A 58 8.70 8.17 -3.78
CA ALA A 58 8.76 6.92 -3.04
C ALA A 58 10.17 6.66 -2.47
N LEU A 59 11.20 6.86 -3.27
CA LEU A 59 12.59 6.71 -2.82
C LEU A 59 12.96 7.76 -1.75
N ALA A 60 12.52 9.00 -1.91
CA ALA A 60 12.72 10.03 -0.89
C ALA A 60 11.98 9.69 0.42
N TYR A 61 10.77 9.13 0.34
CA TYR A 61 10.03 8.66 1.52
C TYR A 61 10.75 7.47 2.16
N ARG A 62 11.21 6.49 1.36
CA ARG A 62 12.02 5.38 1.86
C ARG A 62 13.24 5.83 2.64
N GLN A 63 13.97 6.84 2.14
CA GLN A 63 15.13 7.38 2.84
C GLN A 63 14.76 7.97 4.20
N ARG A 64 13.64 8.68 4.31
CA ARG A 64 13.17 9.21 5.60
C ARG A 64 12.81 8.10 6.58
N ILE A 65 12.14 7.03 6.11
CA ILE A 65 11.83 5.85 6.92
C ILE A 65 13.11 5.18 7.42
N LEU A 66 14.08 4.95 6.54
CA LEU A 66 15.36 4.32 6.92
C LEU A 66 16.14 5.17 7.91
N ALA A 67 16.12 6.51 7.77
CA ALA A 67 16.76 7.43 8.71
C ALA A 67 16.10 7.43 10.09
N ALA A 68 14.79 7.18 10.17
CA ALA A 68 14.02 7.10 11.40
C ALA A 68 14.00 5.67 12.03
N ARG A 69 14.54 4.69 11.33
CA ARG A 69 14.55 3.29 11.76
C ARG A 69 15.38 3.15 13.06
N PRO A 70 14.90 2.39 14.08
CA PRO A 70 15.65 2.14 15.31
C PRO A 70 17.04 1.55 15.01
N GLN A 71 18.02 1.96 15.79
CA GLN A 71 19.38 1.45 15.67
C GLN A 71 19.41 -0.08 15.82
N GLY A 72 20.11 -0.76 14.93
CA GLY A 72 20.22 -2.23 14.92
C GLY A 72 19.02 -2.96 14.36
N SER A 73 17.94 -2.25 13.93
CA SER A 73 16.81 -2.87 13.24
C SER A 73 17.16 -3.19 11.79
N ASP A 74 16.73 -4.36 11.32
CA ASP A 74 16.82 -4.83 9.93
C ASP A 74 15.51 -4.65 9.16
N PHE A 75 14.53 -3.92 9.73
CA PHE A 75 13.23 -3.68 9.09
C PHE A 75 13.37 -3.07 7.69
N GLU A 76 12.68 -3.66 6.71
CA GLU A 76 12.73 -3.25 5.32
C GLU A 76 11.39 -2.65 4.86
N PRO A 77 11.32 -1.34 4.53
CA PRO A 77 10.13 -0.73 3.96
C PRO A 77 10.03 -1.04 2.46
N LEU A 78 8.94 -1.69 2.07
CA LEU A 78 8.56 -1.99 0.69
C LEU A 78 7.67 -0.85 0.18
N MET A 79 8.19 -0.06 -0.76
CA MET A 79 7.53 1.17 -1.18
C MET A 79 6.49 0.92 -2.28
N THR A 80 5.43 1.72 -2.25
CA THR A 80 4.35 1.72 -3.24
C THR A 80 4.13 3.10 -3.83
N LEU A 81 3.51 3.16 -5.02
CA LEU A 81 3.05 4.41 -5.61
C LEU A 81 1.53 4.57 -5.42
N TYR A 82 1.10 5.80 -5.29
CA TYR A 82 -0.30 6.18 -5.27
C TYR A 82 -0.83 6.27 -6.71
N LEU A 83 -1.82 5.44 -7.05
CA LEU A 83 -2.46 5.48 -8.37
C LEU A 83 -3.42 6.66 -8.44
N THR A 84 -3.25 7.50 -9.46
CA THR A 84 -4.11 8.64 -9.79
C THR A 84 -4.80 8.43 -11.15
N ASP A 85 -5.72 9.32 -11.53
CA ASP A 85 -6.37 9.29 -12.84
C ASP A 85 -5.38 9.41 -14.03
N LYS A 86 -4.23 10.04 -13.83
CA LYS A 86 -3.28 10.36 -14.90
C LYS A 86 -1.82 10.20 -14.42
N PRO A 87 -1.36 8.99 -14.16
CA PRO A 87 0.05 8.78 -13.86
C PRO A 87 0.90 9.03 -15.12
N PRO A 88 2.15 9.49 -14.97
CA PRO A 88 3.07 9.62 -16.09
C PRO A 88 3.28 8.26 -16.79
N PRO A 89 3.24 8.18 -18.14
CA PRO A 89 3.31 6.92 -18.88
C PRO A 89 4.54 6.06 -18.55
N ASP A 90 5.70 6.72 -18.35
CA ASP A 90 6.96 6.02 -18.09
C ASP A 90 7.18 5.67 -16.61
N GLU A 91 6.26 6.07 -15.73
CA GLU A 91 6.45 5.91 -14.28
C GLU A 91 6.48 4.45 -13.87
N ILE A 92 5.71 3.60 -14.55
CA ILE A 92 5.64 2.16 -14.24
C ILE A 92 6.99 1.47 -14.47
N ALA A 93 7.65 1.77 -15.60
CA ALA A 93 8.96 1.22 -15.89
C ALA A 93 10.03 1.73 -14.90
N ARG A 94 9.98 3.02 -14.54
CA ARG A 94 10.85 3.59 -13.51
C ARG A 94 10.62 2.94 -12.14
N ALA A 95 9.36 2.77 -11.77
CA ALA A 95 8.97 2.15 -10.50
C ALA A 95 9.50 0.71 -10.39
N GLN A 96 9.30 -0.10 -11.42
CA GLN A 96 9.80 -1.47 -11.48
C GLN A 96 11.33 -1.50 -11.34
N GLY A 97 12.04 -0.69 -12.14
CA GLY A 97 13.51 -0.63 -12.11
C GLY A 97 14.09 -0.14 -10.77
N ALA A 98 13.32 0.61 -10.00
CA ALA A 98 13.69 1.13 -8.68
C ALA A 98 13.27 0.23 -7.51
N GLY A 99 12.65 -0.93 -7.77
CA GLY A 99 12.21 -1.86 -6.72
C GLY A 99 10.95 -1.41 -5.97
N ILE A 100 10.11 -0.56 -6.57
CA ILE A 100 8.76 -0.32 -6.07
C ILE A 100 7.95 -1.61 -6.23
N VAL A 101 7.26 -2.03 -5.18
CA VAL A 101 6.64 -3.36 -5.13
C VAL A 101 5.21 -3.40 -5.65
N ALA A 102 4.50 -2.28 -5.69
CA ALA A 102 3.10 -2.23 -6.12
C ALA A 102 2.63 -0.79 -6.37
N LEU A 103 1.46 -0.64 -7.02
CA LEU A 103 0.67 0.59 -6.96
C LEU A 103 -0.56 0.38 -6.08
N LYS A 104 -0.95 1.41 -5.34
CA LYS A 104 -2.15 1.41 -4.47
C LYS A 104 -3.25 2.26 -5.09
N LEU A 105 -4.38 1.63 -5.38
CA LEU A 105 -5.64 2.26 -5.77
C LEU A 105 -6.41 2.72 -4.53
N TYR A 106 -6.74 4.00 -4.50
CA TYR A 106 -7.77 4.58 -3.65
C TYR A 106 -8.86 5.16 -4.54
N PRO A 107 -10.13 4.76 -4.40
CA PRO A 107 -11.22 5.55 -4.98
C PRO A 107 -11.22 6.96 -4.37
N ALA A 108 -11.44 7.98 -5.19
CA ALA A 108 -11.38 9.37 -4.75
C ALA A 108 -12.39 9.63 -3.61
N GLY A 109 -11.90 10.12 -2.48
CA GLY A 109 -12.72 10.43 -1.30
C GLY A 109 -13.13 9.22 -0.42
N ALA A 110 -12.66 7.99 -0.72
CA ALA A 110 -13.05 6.80 0.03
C ALA A 110 -12.48 6.74 1.46
N THR A 111 -11.30 7.30 1.68
CA THR A 111 -10.61 7.21 2.97
C THR A 111 -9.68 8.40 3.21
N THR A 112 -8.94 8.39 4.30
CA THR A 112 -7.98 9.45 4.66
C THR A 112 -6.96 9.69 3.55
N ASN A 113 -6.77 10.95 3.15
CA ASN A 113 -5.84 11.39 2.10
C ASN A 113 -6.09 10.70 0.75
N SER A 114 -7.35 10.45 0.40
CA SER A 114 -7.73 9.84 -0.89
C SER A 114 -8.32 10.83 -1.90
N ASP A 115 -8.23 12.13 -1.65
CA ASP A 115 -8.78 13.17 -2.54
C ASP A 115 -8.17 13.12 -3.95
N ALA A 116 -6.89 12.78 -4.06
CA ALA A 116 -6.18 12.61 -5.33
C ALA A 116 -6.37 11.21 -5.96
N GLY A 117 -7.24 10.39 -5.38
CA GLY A 117 -7.49 9.02 -5.82
C GLY A 117 -8.15 8.92 -7.19
N VAL A 118 -8.43 7.70 -7.59
CA VAL A 118 -9.03 7.38 -8.88
C VAL A 118 -10.51 7.73 -8.87
N SER A 119 -10.90 8.63 -9.76
CA SER A 119 -12.31 9.04 -9.91
C SER A 119 -13.11 8.12 -10.85
N ASP A 120 -12.43 7.49 -11.81
CA ASP A 120 -12.96 6.50 -12.74
C ASP A 120 -11.87 5.51 -13.12
N ILE A 121 -12.07 4.25 -12.81
CA ILE A 121 -11.09 3.19 -13.03
C ILE A 121 -10.66 3.08 -14.50
N ARG A 122 -11.55 3.39 -15.44
CA ARG A 122 -11.28 3.33 -16.88
C ARG A 122 -10.18 4.28 -17.33
N LYS A 123 -9.98 5.39 -16.61
CA LYS A 123 -8.88 6.33 -16.86
C LYS A 123 -7.50 5.72 -16.58
N THR A 124 -7.46 4.68 -15.75
CA THR A 124 -6.22 4.03 -15.35
C THR A 124 -5.84 2.82 -16.20
N TYR A 125 -6.69 2.39 -17.15
CA TYR A 125 -6.44 1.19 -17.96
C TYR A 125 -5.06 1.16 -18.61
N PRO A 126 -4.57 2.23 -19.27
CA PRO A 126 -3.21 2.21 -19.83
C PRO A 126 -2.12 1.96 -18.80
N THR A 127 -2.32 2.47 -17.57
CA THR A 127 -1.40 2.24 -16.45
C THR A 127 -1.47 0.80 -15.97
N LEU A 128 -2.67 0.26 -15.81
CA LEU A 128 -2.89 -1.13 -15.38
C LEU A 128 -2.31 -2.13 -16.39
N GLU A 129 -2.43 -1.87 -17.69
CA GLU A 129 -1.76 -2.64 -18.72
C GLU A 129 -0.23 -2.57 -18.64
N ALA A 130 0.32 -1.39 -18.35
CA ALA A 130 1.75 -1.24 -18.12
C ALA A 130 2.21 -2.01 -16.88
N MET A 131 1.43 -1.95 -15.78
CA MET A 131 1.68 -2.73 -14.57
C MET A 131 1.65 -4.23 -14.83
N GLN A 132 0.68 -4.71 -15.60
CA GLN A 132 0.57 -6.12 -15.99
C GLN A 132 1.82 -6.58 -16.76
N ARG A 133 2.28 -5.80 -17.74
CA ARG A 133 3.52 -6.07 -18.48
C ARG A 133 4.77 -6.06 -17.60
N ALA A 134 4.78 -5.20 -16.58
CA ALA A 134 5.89 -5.06 -15.62
C ALA A 134 5.82 -6.07 -14.47
N GLY A 135 4.73 -6.84 -14.32
CA GLY A 135 4.54 -7.74 -13.19
C GLY A 135 4.33 -7.02 -11.85
N LEU A 136 3.89 -5.74 -11.87
CA LEU A 136 3.61 -4.96 -10.67
C LEU A 136 2.17 -5.19 -10.20
N PRO A 137 1.94 -5.65 -8.96
CA PRO A 137 0.60 -5.85 -8.43
C PRO A 137 -0.13 -4.54 -8.18
N LEU A 138 -1.47 -4.59 -8.29
CA LEU A 138 -2.38 -3.55 -7.84
C LEU A 138 -2.92 -3.89 -6.45
N LEU A 139 -2.64 -3.03 -5.48
CA LEU A 139 -3.27 -3.07 -4.16
C LEU A 139 -4.50 -2.17 -4.18
N VAL A 140 -5.61 -2.60 -3.60
CA VAL A 140 -6.85 -1.84 -3.66
C VAL A 140 -7.39 -1.43 -2.29
N HIS A 141 -8.01 -0.25 -2.23
CA HIS A 141 -8.99 0.12 -1.23
C HIS A 141 -10.36 -0.15 -1.88
N GLY A 142 -11.03 -1.22 -1.45
CA GLY A 142 -12.11 -1.86 -2.19
C GLY A 142 -13.50 -1.33 -1.82
N GLU A 143 -13.72 -0.02 -1.90
CA GLU A 143 -15.02 0.60 -1.64
C GLU A 143 -15.46 1.49 -2.79
N VAL A 144 -16.78 1.53 -3.07
CA VAL A 144 -17.37 2.60 -3.89
C VAL A 144 -17.65 3.83 -3.03
N THR A 145 -17.63 5.02 -3.66
CA THR A 145 -17.88 6.31 -2.98
C THR A 145 -19.24 6.93 -3.32
N ASP A 146 -20.09 6.19 -4.00
CA ASP A 146 -21.46 6.60 -4.34
C ASP A 146 -22.27 6.76 -3.04
N PRO A 147 -22.77 7.97 -2.72
CA PRO A 147 -23.54 8.22 -1.49
C PRO A 147 -24.90 7.52 -1.45
N ALA A 148 -25.40 7.03 -2.60
CA ALA A 148 -26.63 6.25 -2.67
C ALA A 148 -26.43 4.77 -2.23
N ILE A 149 -25.20 4.32 -2.07
CA ILE A 149 -24.87 2.96 -1.64
C ILE A 149 -24.68 2.94 -0.12
N ASP A 150 -25.39 2.02 0.54
CA ASP A 150 -25.21 1.80 1.97
C ASP A 150 -23.76 1.46 2.32
N LEU A 151 -23.31 1.92 3.47
CA LEU A 151 -21.91 1.71 3.91
C LEU A 151 -21.52 0.23 3.92
N PHE A 152 -22.42 -0.64 4.34
CA PHE A 152 -22.16 -2.09 4.44
C PHE A 152 -22.14 -2.79 3.07
N ASP A 153 -22.68 -2.16 2.02
CA ASP A 153 -22.70 -2.73 0.66
C ASP A 153 -21.57 -2.23 -0.24
N ARG A 154 -20.80 -1.22 0.18
CA ARG A 154 -19.79 -0.55 -0.65
C ARG A 154 -18.70 -1.48 -1.17
N GLU A 155 -18.24 -2.42 -0.36
CA GLU A 155 -17.24 -3.42 -0.77
C GLU A 155 -17.82 -4.40 -1.79
N ALA A 156 -19.01 -4.94 -1.55
CA ALA A 156 -19.68 -5.85 -2.48
C ALA A 156 -19.92 -5.18 -3.83
N VAL A 157 -20.40 -3.94 -3.82
CA VAL A 157 -20.61 -3.14 -5.04
C VAL A 157 -19.29 -2.84 -5.76
N PHE A 158 -18.19 -2.59 -5.03
CA PHE A 158 -16.88 -2.42 -5.64
C PHE A 158 -16.39 -3.69 -6.33
N ILE A 159 -16.59 -4.85 -5.72
CA ILE A 159 -16.25 -6.14 -6.32
C ILE A 159 -17.00 -6.30 -7.64
N ASP A 160 -18.32 -6.10 -7.65
CA ASP A 160 -19.17 -6.30 -8.84
C ASP A 160 -18.87 -5.29 -9.94
N ARG A 161 -18.74 -4.00 -9.60
CA ARG A 161 -18.64 -2.93 -10.59
C ARG A 161 -17.22 -2.62 -11.05
N VAL A 162 -16.20 -2.97 -10.24
CA VAL A 162 -14.79 -2.63 -10.51
C VAL A 162 -13.93 -3.88 -10.64
N MET A 163 -13.88 -4.75 -9.63
CA MET A 163 -12.92 -5.86 -9.61
C MET A 163 -13.25 -6.94 -10.66
N ILE A 164 -14.50 -7.33 -10.79
CA ILE A 164 -14.92 -8.36 -11.77
C ILE A 164 -14.64 -7.88 -13.21
N PRO A 165 -15.03 -6.66 -13.62
CA PRO A 165 -14.67 -6.14 -14.93
C PRO A 165 -13.17 -6.02 -15.21
N LEU A 166 -12.36 -5.66 -14.21
CA LEU A 166 -10.91 -5.54 -14.38
C LEU A 166 -10.19 -6.88 -14.64
N ARG A 167 -10.79 -8.00 -14.27
CA ARG A 167 -10.20 -9.35 -14.44
C ARG A 167 -10.52 -9.98 -15.79
N ARG A 168 -11.37 -9.37 -16.61
CA ARG A 168 -11.78 -9.85 -17.94
C ARG A 168 -10.97 -9.21 -19.06
#